data_fb256b7e632d783529e64e71cfcaf4eb
#
_entry.id   fb256b7e632d783529e64e71cfcaf4eb
#
_cell.length_a   1.000
_cell.length_b   1.000
_cell.length_c   1.000
_cell.angle_alpha   90.00
_cell.angle_beta   90.00
_cell.angle_gamma   90.00
#
_symmetry.space_group_name_H-M   'P 1'
#
loop_
_entity.id
_entity.type
_entity.pdbx_description
1 polymer ?
#
loop_
_entity_poly.entity_id
_entity_poly.type
_entity_poly.pdbx_seq_one_letter_code
_entity_poly.pdbx_strand_id
1 'polypeptide(L)'
;MMLNTVARNVGTVALAAAIAWLSGLGDGRTHARQAASLDLAATKARMEEAVRTGDLVKAVSLAGQLVEATEPSHVGALYAAAQIHARLDHREQAYLYLARAIGAGFNDRARLLEDDAFLDYRSEDLFKTLARRAWARGYTELLERPDREDVQKSPEIMKALAFKAGERVADIGAGTGYFTFQVADAVGPGGRVLALDIAPEMLEYLDMRTKARKATNVTLRRVASDDPQLEAGSVDTILMVDAIHYVKDRVAYARKLRPALAPGGRVVIIDYRPKPMSERPWGPPPEQQFPKERLDREMAAAGFDVARSFDFLPEQFFVIYVPR
;
A
#
# COMPACT_ATOMS: atom_id res chain seq x y z
N MET A 1 -39.01 -19.53 -12.40
CA MET A 1 -37.64 -19.14 -12.83
C MET A 1 -37.45 -17.62 -12.89
N MET A 2 -38.23 -16.82 -12.12
CA MET A 2 -38.13 -15.34 -12.11
C MET A 2 -37.90 -14.72 -10.70
N LEU A 3 -37.75 -15.52 -9.66
CA LEU A 3 -37.55 -15.00 -8.28
C LEU A 3 -36.10 -14.92 -7.83
N ASN A 4 -35.15 -15.51 -8.59
CA ASN A 4 -33.71 -15.50 -8.21
C ASN A 4 -32.88 -14.31 -8.75
N THR A 5 -33.46 -13.51 -9.65
CA THR A 5 -32.71 -12.41 -10.31
C THR A 5 -32.83 -11.09 -9.54
N VAL A 6 -33.90 -10.90 -8.77
CA VAL A 6 -34.13 -9.68 -7.99
C VAL A 6 -33.29 -9.66 -6.70
N ALA A 7 -33.10 -10.82 -6.07
CA ALA A 7 -32.29 -10.90 -4.86
C ALA A 7 -30.77 -10.59 -5.08
N ARG A 8 -30.26 -10.90 -6.28
CA ARG A 8 -28.85 -10.62 -6.64
C ARG A 8 -28.55 -9.14 -6.83
N ASN A 9 -29.51 -8.34 -7.30
CA ASN A 9 -29.27 -6.91 -7.55
C ASN A 9 -29.37 -6.03 -6.29
N VAL A 10 -30.13 -6.44 -5.29
CA VAL A 10 -30.26 -5.67 -4.03
C VAL A 10 -29.01 -5.81 -3.17
N GLY A 11 -28.41 -7.02 -3.12
CA GLY A 11 -27.17 -7.26 -2.38
C GLY A 11 -25.99 -6.46 -2.92
N THR A 12 -25.87 -6.33 -4.23
CA THR A 12 -24.76 -5.60 -4.89
C THR A 12 -24.83 -4.08 -4.64
N VAL A 13 -26.02 -3.50 -4.55
CA VAL A 13 -26.22 -2.07 -4.28
C VAL A 13 -25.98 -1.76 -2.80
N ALA A 14 -26.38 -2.63 -1.87
CA ALA A 14 -26.13 -2.46 -0.45
C ALA A 14 -24.64 -2.60 -0.10
N LEU A 15 -23.93 -3.49 -0.77
CA LEU A 15 -22.48 -3.68 -0.61
C LEU A 15 -21.67 -2.50 -1.18
N ALA A 16 -22.09 -1.97 -2.34
CA ALA A 16 -21.51 -0.77 -2.93
C ALA A 16 -21.71 0.48 -2.05
N ALA A 17 -22.88 0.60 -1.41
CA ALA A 17 -23.18 1.67 -0.46
C ALA A 17 -22.33 1.56 0.82
N ALA A 18 -22.08 0.35 1.33
CA ALA A 18 -21.21 0.13 2.48
C ALA A 18 -19.74 0.45 2.17
N ILE A 19 -19.28 0.18 0.96
CA ILE A 19 -17.92 0.52 0.50
C ILE A 19 -17.80 2.03 0.27
N ALA A 20 -18.83 2.70 -0.23
CA ALA A 20 -18.86 4.15 -0.40
C ALA A 20 -18.96 4.92 0.93
N TRP A 21 -19.56 4.32 1.96
CA TRP A 21 -19.67 4.91 3.30
C TRP A 21 -18.32 4.93 4.05
N LEU A 22 -17.37 4.06 3.71
CA LEU A 22 -16.00 4.04 4.25
C LEU A 22 -15.15 5.23 3.78
N SER A 23 -15.61 6.00 2.80
CA SER A 23 -14.94 7.22 2.30
C SER A 23 -15.55 8.54 2.79
N GLY A 24 -16.62 8.49 3.62
CA GLY A 24 -17.33 9.67 4.13
C GLY A 24 -17.26 9.78 5.65
N LEU A 25 -16.56 10.77 6.17
CA LEU A 25 -16.57 11.19 7.57
C LEU A 25 -17.97 11.75 7.91
N GLY A 26 -18.77 10.98 8.62
CA GLY A 26 -20.06 11.37 9.18
C GLY A 26 -20.07 11.27 10.70
N ASP A 27 -20.48 12.35 11.37
CA ASP A 27 -20.53 12.57 12.81
C ASP A 27 -21.06 11.39 13.65
N GLY A 28 -20.18 10.77 14.44
CA GLY A 28 -20.47 9.67 15.37
C GLY A 28 -20.75 10.11 16.82
N ARG A 29 -21.64 11.06 17.08
CA ARG A 29 -21.83 11.58 18.46
C ARG A 29 -23.12 11.17 19.20
N THR A 30 -23.93 10.20 18.76
CA THR A 30 -25.24 9.95 19.37
C THR A 30 -25.49 8.64 20.07
N HIS A 31 -24.57 7.66 20.10
CA HIS A 31 -24.83 6.33 20.71
C HIS A 31 -24.01 5.98 21.98
N ALA A 32 -23.31 6.93 22.57
CA ALA A 32 -22.41 6.66 23.72
C ALA A 32 -23.11 6.60 25.09
N ARG A 33 -24.43 6.42 25.22
CA ARG A 33 -25.13 6.64 26.50
C ARG A 33 -25.80 5.41 27.12
N GLN A 34 -25.59 4.17 26.70
CA GLN A 34 -26.22 3.00 27.33
C GLN A 34 -25.31 1.78 27.54
N ALA A 35 -24.02 1.89 27.45
CA ALA A 35 -23.08 0.84 27.84
C ALA A 35 -22.82 0.89 29.35
N ALA A 36 -23.82 0.55 30.17
CA ALA A 36 -23.57 0.20 31.56
C ALA A 36 -22.77 -1.11 31.59
N SER A 37 -21.46 -0.99 31.86
CA SER A 37 -20.53 -2.03 32.33
C SER A 37 -20.62 -3.41 31.68
N LEU A 38 -20.54 -3.50 30.34
CA LEU A 38 -20.21 -4.80 29.75
C LEU A 38 -18.76 -5.13 30.11
N ASP A 39 -18.57 -6.23 30.84
CA ASP A 39 -17.22 -6.77 31.03
C ASP A 39 -16.71 -7.31 29.69
N LEU A 40 -15.91 -6.49 29.00
CA LEU A 40 -15.38 -6.80 27.67
C LEU A 40 -14.50 -8.05 27.68
N ALA A 41 -13.73 -8.27 28.74
CA ALA A 41 -12.84 -9.41 28.86
C ALA A 41 -13.66 -10.71 29.07
N ALA A 42 -14.64 -10.70 29.96
CA ALA A 42 -15.53 -11.83 30.17
C ALA A 42 -16.40 -12.10 28.94
N THR A 43 -16.89 -11.08 28.25
CA THR A 43 -17.68 -11.24 27.02
C THR A 43 -16.85 -11.83 25.89
N LYS A 44 -15.59 -11.40 25.73
CA LYS A 44 -14.65 -11.97 24.78
C LYS A 44 -14.38 -13.46 25.09
N ALA A 45 -14.07 -13.80 26.34
CA ALA A 45 -13.84 -15.18 26.74
C ALA A 45 -15.06 -16.10 26.48
N ARG A 46 -16.26 -15.61 26.76
CA ARG A 46 -17.53 -16.34 26.45
C ARG A 46 -17.77 -16.51 24.96
N MET A 47 -17.39 -15.53 24.14
CA MET A 47 -17.45 -15.61 22.68
C MET A 47 -16.46 -16.67 22.16
N GLU A 48 -15.23 -16.65 22.61
CA GLU A 48 -14.21 -17.65 22.24
C GLU A 48 -14.62 -19.06 22.63
N GLU A 49 -15.21 -19.23 23.83
CA GLU A 49 -15.77 -20.50 24.27
C GLU A 49 -16.93 -20.96 23.40
N ALA A 50 -17.86 -20.07 23.02
CA ALA A 50 -18.97 -20.38 22.14
C ALA A 50 -18.48 -20.82 20.74
N VAL A 51 -17.44 -20.19 20.20
CA VAL A 51 -16.78 -20.62 18.96
C VAL A 51 -16.18 -22.02 19.13
N ARG A 52 -15.45 -22.27 20.20
CA ARG A 52 -14.80 -23.55 20.48
C ARG A 52 -15.78 -24.70 20.65
N THR A 53 -16.96 -24.44 21.24
CA THR A 53 -18.03 -25.44 21.45
C THR A 53 -18.98 -25.57 20.25
N GLY A 54 -18.82 -24.77 19.20
CA GLY A 54 -19.65 -24.78 18.01
C GLY A 54 -21.01 -24.07 18.19
N ASP A 55 -21.24 -23.36 19.29
CA ASP A 55 -22.43 -22.52 19.49
C ASP A 55 -22.26 -21.16 18.77
N LEU A 56 -22.31 -21.22 17.43
CA LEU A 56 -22.04 -20.07 16.59
C LEU A 56 -23.12 -18.99 16.70
N VAL A 57 -24.36 -19.33 17.03
CA VAL A 57 -25.45 -18.36 17.26
C VAL A 57 -25.14 -17.49 18.47
N LYS A 58 -24.72 -18.11 19.57
CA LYS A 58 -24.26 -17.39 20.77
C LYS A 58 -23.01 -16.57 20.50
N ALA A 59 -22.07 -17.13 19.71
CA ALA A 59 -20.86 -16.42 19.33
C ALA A 59 -21.16 -15.13 18.56
N VAL A 60 -22.09 -15.15 17.59
CA VAL A 60 -22.55 -13.96 16.85
C VAL A 60 -23.15 -12.91 17.79
N SER A 61 -24.01 -13.32 18.71
CA SER A 61 -24.64 -12.40 19.67
C SER A 61 -23.58 -11.72 20.56
N LEU A 62 -22.60 -12.47 21.04
CA LEU A 62 -21.52 -11.94 21.89
C LEU A 62 -20.56 -11.04 21.09
N ALA A 63 -20.27 -11.39 19.83
CA ALA A 63 -19.47 -10.55 18.93
C ALA A 63 -20.18 -9.22 18.65
N GLY A 64 -21.50 -9.24 18.42
CA GLY A 64 -22.32 -8.03 18.27
C GLY A 64 -22.23 -7.12 19.50
N GLN A 65 -22.38 -7.68 20.71
CA GLN A 65 -22.25 -6.94 21.96
C GLN A 65 -20.86 -6.32 22.12
N LEU A 66 -19.79 -7.04 21.76
CA LEU A 66 -18.42 -6.49 21.79
C LEU A 66 -18.24 -5.33 20.80
N VAL A 67 -18.76 -5.47 19.58
CA VAL A 67 -18.69 -4.41 18.57
C VAL A 67 -19.48 -3.16 18.98
N GLU A 68 -20.66 -3.36 19.62
CA GLU A 68 -21.48 -2.24 20.11
C GLU A 68 -20.89 -1.54 21.33
N ALA A 69 -20.25 -2.30 22.22
CA ALA A 69 -19.70 -1.79 23.47
C ALA A 69 -18.27 -1.23 23.34
N THR A 70 -17.54 -1.62 22.30
CA THR A 70 -16.25 -1.03 21.94
C THR A 70 -16.45 0.10 20.97
N GLU A 71 -15.54 1.08 20.97
CA GLU A 71 -15.59 2.12 19.94
C GLU A 71 -15.69 1.46 18.54
N PRO A 72 -16.40 2.09 17.57
CA PRO A 72 -16.61 1.54 16.22
C PRO A 72 -15.35 1.11 15.48
N SER A 73 -14.19 1.43 16.03
CA SER A 73 -12.85 1.16 15.51
C SER A 73 -12.12 -0.04 16.15
N HIS A 74 -12.77 -0.85 17.00
CA HIS A 74 -12.06 -1.97 17.64
C HIS A 74 -11.79 -3.11 16.65
N VAL A 75 -10.60 -3.11 16.04
CA VAL A 75 -10.17 -4.01 14.97
C VAL A 75 -10.40 -5.49 15.30
N GLY A 76 -10.00 -5.91 16.52
CA GLY A 76 -10.12 -7.30 16.94
C GLY A 76 -11.56 -7.80 17.03
N ALA A 77 -12.49 -6.97 17.52
CA ALA A 77 -13.91 -7.32 17.59
C ALA A 77 -14.54 -7.42 16.20
N LEU A 78 -14.21 -6.48 15.32
CA LEU A 78 -14.69 -6.48 13.93
C LEU A 78 -14.17 -7.70 13.14
N TYR A 79 -12.89 -8.04 13.31
CA TYR A 79 -12.32 -9.22 12.66
C TYR A 79 -12.93 -10.52 13.20
N ALA A 80 -13.13 -10.65 14.52
CA ALA A 80 -13.80 -11.81 15.12
C ALA A 80 -15.25 -11.95 14.64
N ALA A 81 -15.98 -10.85 14.52
CA ALA A 81 -17.34 -10.88 13.94
C ALA A 81 -17.31 -11.37 12.48
N ALA A 82 -16.35 -10.89 11.67
CA ALA A 82 -16.19 -11.37 10.30
C ALA A 82 -15.93 -12.89 10.25
N GLN A 83 -15.04 -13.41 11.11
CA GLN A 83 -14.74 -14.85 11.20
C GLN A 83 -15.98 -15.68 11.55
N ILE A 84 -16.77 -15.23 12.54
CA ILE A 84 -17.97 -15.96 12.99
C ILE A 84 -19.02 -15.99 11.88
N HIS A 85 -19.28 -14.85 11.24
CA HIS A 85 -20.21 -14.78 10.11
C HIS A 85 -19.75 -15.63 8.92
N ALA A 86 -18.44 -15.69 8.66
CA ALA A 86 -17.87 -16.53 7.61
C ALA A 86 -18.12 -18.03 7.89
N ARG A 87 -17.94 -18.49 9.13
CA ARG A 87 -18.22 -19.89 9.54
C ARG A 87 -19.70 -20.24 9.48
N LEU A 88 -20.59 -19.27 9.56
CA LEU A 88 -22.05 -19.44 9.42
C LEU A 88 -22.51 -19.31 7.95
N ASP A 89 -21.62 -19.11 7.00
CA ASP A 89 -21.91 -18.76 5.60
C ASP A 89 -22.82 -17.52 5.44
N HIS A 90 -22.77 -16.61 6.41
CA HIS A 90 -23.43 -15.31 6.34
C HIS A 90 -22.55 -14.34 5.54
N ARG A 91 -22.44 -14.53 4.22
CA ARG A 91 -21.45 -13.90 3.35
C ARG A 91 -21.46 -12.38 3.38
N GLU A 92 -22.63 -11.76 3.31
CA GLU A 92 -22.76 -10.30 3.34
C GLU A 92 -22.19 -9.71 4.64
N GLN A 93 -22.55 -10.29 5.78
CA GLN A 93 -22.09 -9.86 7.09
C GLN A 93 -20.60 -10.13 7.27
N ALA A 94 -20.09 -11.26 6.82
CA ALA A 94 -18.67 -11.58 6.85
C ALA A 94 -17.86 -10.52 6.10
N TYR A 95 -18.26 -10.17 4.90
CA TYR A 95 -17.61 -9.12 4.11
C TYR A 95 -17.77 -7.73 4.71
N LEU A 96 -18.96 -7.39 5.25
CA LEU A 96 -19.19 -6.11 5.91
C LEU A 96 -18.23 -5.92 7.09
N TYR A 97 -18.16 -6.90 8.00
CA TYR A 97 -17.29 -6.82 9.17
C TYR A 97 -15.81 -6.88 8.81
N LEU A 98 -15.42 -7.67 7.80
CA LEU A 98 -14.05 -7.68 7.30
C LEU A 98 -13.64 -6.32 6.72
N ALA A 99 -14.49 -5.71 5.90
CA ALA A 99 -14.23 -4.38 5.35
C ALA A 99 -14.13 -3.32 6.46
N ARG A 100 -14.99 -3.39 7.48
CA ARG A 100 -14.92 -2.51 8.66
C ARG A 100 -13.63 -2.74 9.46
N ALA A 101 -13.22 -3.99 9.66
CA ALA A 101 -11.97 -4.31 10.35
C ALA A 101 -10.76 -3.68 9.62
N ILE A 102 -10.70 -3.82 8.30
CA ILE A 102 -9.66 -3.21 7.47
C ILE A 102 -9.73 -1.68 7.56
N GLY A 103 -10.90 -1.08 7.45
CA GLY A 103 -11.11 0.35 7.65
C GLY A 103 -10.64 0.84 9.01
N ALA A 104 -10.88 0.06 10.07
CA ALA A 104 -10.47 0.36 11.44
C ALA A 104 -8.98 0.11 11.74
N GLY A 105 -8.23 -0.58 10.86
CA GLY A 105 -6.80 -0.81 11.06
C GLY A 105 -6.31 -2.23 10.89
N PHE A 106 -7.16 -3.19 10.51
CA PHE A 106 -6.67 -4.53 10.20
C PHE A 106 -5.76 -4.50 8.97
N ASN A 107 -4.51 -4.92 9.13
CA ASN A 107 -3.46 -4.82 8.12
C ASN A 107 -2.70 -6.13 7.88
N ASP A 108 -3.08 -7.21 8.59
CA ASP A 108 -2.41 -8.51 8.51
C ASP A 108 -3.01 -9.38 7.40
N ARG A 109 -2.51 -9.18 6.18
CA ARG A 109 -2.91 -9.97 5.01
C ARG A 109 -2.54 -11.45 5.16
N ALA A 110 -1.40 -11.77 5.76
CA ALA A 110 -0.94 -13.15 5.91
C ALA A 110 -1.93 -13.93 6.78
N ARG A 111 -2.25 -13.39 7.95
CA ARG A 111 -3.28 -13.93 8.84
C ARG A 111 -4.63 -14.12 8.14
N LEU A 112 -5.08 -13.12 7.35
CA LEU A 112 -6.34 -13.21 6.62
C LEU A 112 -6.34 -14.36 5.61
N LEU A 113 -5.23 -14.56 4.88
CA LEU A 113 -5.10 -15.62 3.88
C LEU A 113 -4.96 -17.03 4.50
N GLU A 114 -4.45 -17.13 5.71
CA GLU A 114 -4.26 -18.39 6.42
C GLU A 114 -5.48 -18.80 7.28
N ASP A 115 -6.38 -17.86 7.56
CA ASP A 115 -7.53 -18.07 8.44
C ASP A 115 -8.55 -19.04 7.82
N ASP A 116 -8.77 -20.16 8.47
CA ASP A 116 -9.69 -21.22 8.02
C ASP A 116 -11.15 -20.75 7.93
N ALA A 117 -11.53 -19.69 8.67
CA ALA A 117 -12.87 -19.12 8.58
C ALA A 117 -13.19 -18.60 7.17
N PHE A 118 -12.18 -18.24 6.40
CA PHE A 118 -12.32 -17.67 5.05
C PHE A 118 -11.89 -18.62 3.93
N LEU A 119 -11.76 -19.93 4.21
CA LEU A 119 -11.27 -20.89 3.22
C LEU A 119 -12.09 -20.84 1.92
N ASP A 120 -13.42 -20.85 2.02
CA ASP A 120 -14.34 -20.83 0.87
C ASP A 120 -14.47 -19.46 0.19
N TYR A 121 -13.93 -18.41 0.81
CA TYR A 121 -13.95 -17.03 0.31
C TYR A 121 -12.72 -16.70 -0.54
N ARG A 122 -11.60 -17.44 -0.39
CA ARG A 122 -10.29 -17.11 -0.98
C ARG A 122 -10.31 -17.01 -2.51
N SER A 123 -11.21 -17.72 -3.18
CA SER A 123 -11.38 -17.67 -4.63
C SER A 123 -12.15 -16.44 -5.12
N GLU A 124 -12.90 -15.78 -4.26
CA GLU A 124 -13.80 -14.67 -4.61
C GLU A 124 -13.05 -13.36 -4.82
N ASP A 125 -13.46 -12.58 -5.82
CA ASP A 125 -12.78 -11.34 -6.17
C ASP A 125 -12.89 -10.25 -5.09
N LEU A 126 -14.02 -10.24 -4.35
CA LEU A 126 -14.20 -9.32 -3.23
C LEU A 126 -13.22 -9.64 -2.10
N PHE A 127 -13.05 -10.92 -1.76
CA PHE A 127 -12.07 -11.34 -0.75
C PHE A 127 -10.63 -10.95 -1.15
N LYS A 128 -10.25 -11.24 -2.39
CA LYS A 128 -8.94 -10.85 -2.94
C LYS A 128 -8.72 -9.34 -2.86
N THR A 129 -9.77 -8.56 -3.13
CA THR A 129 -9.72 -7.09 -3.02
C THR A 129 -9.52 -6.64 -1.59
N LEU A 130 -10.26 -7.20 -0.63
CA LEU A 130 -10.10 -6.89 0.78
C LEU A 130 -8.73 -7.31 1.32
N ALA A 131 -8.22 -8.46 0.90
CA ALA A 131 -6.87 -8.92 1.24
C ALA A 131 -5.77 -7.98 0.70
N ARG A 132 -5.94 -7.45 -0.53
CA ARG A 132 -5.03 -6.41 -1.06
C ARG A 132 -5.12 -5.11 -0.26
N ARG A 133 -6.31 -4.68 0.15
CA ARG A 133 -6.50 -3.48 0.99
C ARG A 133 -5.86 -3.64 2.37
N ALA A 134 -5.98 -4.81 3.00
CA ALA A 134 -5.28 -5.10 4.26
C ALA A 134 -3.75 -5.00 4.09
N TRP A 135 -3.21 -5.58 3.00
CA TRP A 135 -1.80 -5.43 2.66
C TRP A 135 -1.40 -3.97 2.45
N ALA A 136 -2.17 -3.23 1.64
CA ALA A 136 -1.86 -1.84 1.32
C ALA A 136 -1.82 -0.96 2.56
N ARG A 137 -2.72 -1.21 3.52
CA ARG A 137 -2.71 -0.51 4.80
C ARG A 137 -1.43 -0.77 5.61
N GLY A 138 -1.05 -2.03 5.79
CA GLY A 138 0.19 -2.38 6.50
C GLY A 138 1.43 -1.85 5.79
N TYR A 139 1.43 -1.90 4.47
CA TYR A 139 2.52 -1.35 3.67
C TYR A 139 2.61 0.18 3.78
N THR A 140 1.46 0.88 3.79
CA THR A 140 1.41 2.32 4.04
C THR A 140 1.98 2.68 5.42
N GLU A 141 1.59 1.95 6.47
CA GLU A 141 2.12 2.17 7.82
C GLU A 141 3.63 1.96 7.89
N LEU A 142 4.16 0.97 7.17
CA LEU A 142 5.60 0.74 7.03
C LEU A 142 6.29 1.91 6.30
N LEU A 143 5.71 2.39 5.20
CA LEU A 143 6.28 3.47 4.39
C LEU A 143 6.21 4.84 5.08
N GLU A 144 5.23 5.07 5.96
CA GLU A 144 5.02 6.33 6.67
C GLU A 144 5.47 6.25 8.15
N ARG A 145 6.27 5.23 8.51
CA ARG A 145 6.74 5.06 9.89
C ARG A 145 7.48 6.31 10.39
N PRO A 146 7.34 6.65 11.68
CA PRO A 146 7.91 7.89 12.24
C PRO A 146 9.44 7.99 12.16
N ASP A 147 10.14 6.85 12.22
CA ASP A 147 11.61 6.75 12.17
C ASP A 147 12.17 6.68 10.74
N ARG A 148 11.33 6.85 9.71
CA ARG A 148 11.78 6.75 8.31
C ARG A 148 12.89 7.75 7.99
N GLU A 149 12.79 8.97 8.48
CA GLU A 149 13.80 10.03 8.21
C GLU A 149 15.18 9.73 8.81
N ASP A 150 15.25 8.96 9.90
CA ASP A 150 16.54 8.56 10.50
C ASP A 150 17.37 7.72 9.51
N VAL A 151 16.69 6.98 8.64
CA VAL A 151 17.28 6.10 7.64
C VAL A 151 17.31 6.75 6.25
N GLN A 152 16.17 7.33 5.83
CA GLN A 152 15.97 7.81 4.47
C GLN A 152 16.66 9.16 4.21
N LYS A 153 16.82 10.01 5.24
CA LYS A 153 17.46 11.33 5.14
C LYS A 153 16.98 12.12 3.91
N SER A 154 15.66 12.23 3.76
CA SER A 154 15.09 12.79 2.54
C SER A 154 15.53 14.23 2.25
N PRO A 155 15.76 15.13 3.24
CA PRO A 155 16.29 16.46 2.96
C PRO A 155 17.68 16.43 2.28
N GLU A 156 18.56 15.52 2.73
CA GLU A 156 19.89 15.35 2.14
C GLU A 156 19.82 14.76 0.74
N ILE A 157 18.91 13.79 0.51
CA ILE A 157 18.62 13.26 -0.84
C ILE A 157 18.15 14.37 -1.75
N MET A 158 17.13 15.14 -1.36
CA MET A 158 16.59 16.24 -2.16
C MET A 158 17.66 17.30 -2.47
N LYS A 159 18.50 17.63 -1.51
CA LYS A 159 19.65 18.52 -1.71
C LYS A 159 20.67 17.96 -2.71
N ALA A 160 20.97 16.65 -2.63
CA ALA A 160 21.92 15.99 -3.53
C ALA A 160 21.39 15.87 -4.95
N LEU A 161 20.06 15.67 -5.12
CA LEU A 161 19.40 15.60 -6.42
C LEU A 161 19.29 16.96 -7.09
N ALA A 162 19.19 18.04 -6.33
CA ALA A 162 19.19 19.43 -6.80
C ALA A 162 18.23 19.62 -8.00
N PHE A 163 16.98 19.21 -7.85
CA PHE A 163 15.95 19.37 -8.87
C PHE A 163 15.83 20.83 -9.31
N LYS A 164 15.55 21.02 -10.60
CA LYS A 164 15.39 22.36 -11.17
C LYS A 164 13.90 22.68 -11.33
N ALA A 165 13.54 23.96 -11.19
CA ALA A 165 12.21 24.42 -11.53
C ALA A 165 11.88 24.08 -12.99
N GLY A 166 10.69 23.51 -13.22
CA GLY A 166 10.27 23.08 -14.54
C GLY A 166 10.70 21.66 -14.94
N GLU A 167 11.48 20.95 -14.11
CA GLU A 167 11.95 19.59 -14.42
C GLU A 167 10.78 18.59 -14.49
N ARG A 168 10.86 17.64 -15.43
CA ARG A 168 9.89 16.56 -15.61
C ARG A 168 10.46 15.29 -14.99
N VAL A 169 9.80 14.77 -13.98
CA VAL A 169 10.28 13.63 -13.21
C VAL A 169 9.29 12.46 -13.29
N ALA A 170 9.79 11.26 -13.55
CA ALA A 170 9.04 10.02 -13.31
C ALA A 170 9.49 9.42 -11.97
N ASP A 171 8.57 9.26 -11.04
CA ASP A 171 8.77 8.58 -9.76
C ASP A 171 8.21 7.16 -9.88
N ILE A 172 9.07 6.16 -10.05
CA ILE A 172 8.71 4.77 -10.29
C ILE A 172 8.74 3.99 -8.98
N GLY A 173 7.59 3.38 -8.63
CA GLY A 173 7.35 2.80 -7.31
C GLY A 173 7.01 3.88 -6.30
N ALA A 174 6.15 4.81 -6.70
CA ALA A 174 5.82 6.00 -5.92
C ALA A 174 5.20 5.69 -4.54
N GLY A 175 4.57 4.52 -4.38
CA GLY A 175 3.98 4.07 -3.12
C GLY A 175 3.01 5.09 -2.54
N THR A 176 3.29 5.54 -1.32
CA THR A 176 2.49 6.57 -0.62
C THR A 176 2.72 8.00 -1.11
N GLY A 177 3.67 8.21 -2.03
CA GLY A 177 4.05 9.53 -2.52
C GLY A 177 5.03 10.28 -1.62
N TYR A 178 5.75 9.55 -0.77
CA TYR A 178 6.70 10.16 0.15
C TYR A 178 7.73 11.05 -0.57
N PHE A 179 8.34 10.59 -1.66
CA PHE A 179 9.21 11.40 -2.51
C PHE A 179 8.44 12.18 -3.56
N THR A 180 7.36 11.65 -4.11
CA THR A 180 6.53 12.31 -5.15
C THR A 180 6.24 13.77 -4.80
N PHE A 181 5.76 14.03 -3.57
CA PHE A 181 5.38 15.38 -3.16
C PHE A 181 6.59 16.30 -2.92
N GLN A 182 7.67 15.79 -2.35
CA GLN A 182 8.92 16.56 -2.18
C GLN A 182 9.50 16.97 -3.53
N VAL A 183 9.46 16.06 -4.51
CA VAL A 183 9.88 16.34 -5.90
C VAL A 183 8.94 17.35 -6.54
N ALA A 184 7.61 17.20 -6.37
CA ALA A 184 6.62 18.12 -6.92
C ALA A 184 6.80 19.54 -6.40
N ASP A 185 7.10 19.68 -5.12
CA ASP A 185 7.42 20.98 -4.50
C ASP A 185 8.74 21.56 -5.05
N ALA A 186 9.77 20.72 -5.24
CA ALA A 186 11.08 21.15 -5.74
C ALA A 186 11.05 21.58 -7.21
N VAL A 187 10.32 20.88 -8.08
CA VAL A 187 10.20 21.24 -9.50
C VAL A 187 9.22 22.40 -9.74
N GLY A 188 8.37 22.69 -8.76
CA GLY A 188 7.41 23.77 -8.78
C GLY A 188 6.30 23.64 -9.83
N PRO A 189 5.45 24.67 -10.01
CA PRO A 189 4.25 24.60 -10.85
C PRO A 189 4.55 24.48 -12.34
N GLY A 190 5.73 24.84 -12.79
CA GLY A 190 6.20 24.66 -14.17
C GLY A 190 6.73 23.27 -14.48
N GLY A 191 7.06 22.48 -13.43
CA GLY A 191 7.50 21.10 -13.55
C GLY A 191 6.34 20.10 -13.50
N ARG A 192 6.66 18.82 -13.66
CA ARG A 192 5.67 17.72 -13.60
C ARG A 192 6.29 16.49 -12.93
N VAL A 193 5.51 15.83 -12.11
CA VAL A 193 5.86 14.52 -11.54
C VAL A 193 4.84 13.49 -12.03
N LEU A 194 5.33 12.49 -12.74
CA LEU A 194 4.58 11.32 -13.13
C LEU A 194 4.86 10.22 -12.10
N ALA A 195 3.94 10.02 -11.18
CA ALA A 195 4.01 9.00 -10.13
C ALA A 195 3.47 7.67 -10.65
N LEU A 196 4.32 6.67 -10.70
CA LEU A 196 4.06 5.36 -11.28
C LEU A 196 4.08 4.30 -10.20
N ASP A 197 3.05 3.45 -10.17
CA ASP A 197 3.02 2.28 -9.30
C ASP A 197 2.30 1.12 -9.97
N ILE A 198 2.62 -0.10 -9.56
CA ILE A 198 1.94 -1.33 -10.03
C ILE A 198 0.69 -1.64 -9.21
N ALA A 199 0.64 -1.20 -7.95
CA ALA A 199 -0.41 -1.50 -7.01
C ALA A 199 -1.53 -0.45 -7.09
N PRO A 200 -2.74 -0.83 -7.52
CA PRO A 200 -3.86 0.09 -7.61
C PRO A 200 -4.23 0.69 -6.24
N GLU A 201 -4.06 -0.06 -5.17
CA GLU A 201 -4.35 0.38 -3.81
C GLU A 201 -3.39 1.51 -3.35
N MET A 202 -2.12 1.47 -3.79
CA MET A 202 -1.17 2.57 -3.56
C MET A 202 -1.56 3.81 -4.34
N LEU A 203 -1.98 3.64 -5.60
CA LEU A 203 -2.44 4.77 -6.42
C LEU A 203 -3.73 5.39 -5.89
N GLU A 204 -4.67 4.60 -5.34
CA GLU A 204 -5.86 5.12 -4.65
C GLU A 204 -5.47 5.99 -3.44
N TYR A 205 -4.52 5.52 -2.64
CA TYR A 205 -4.01 6.27 -1.49
C TYR A 205 -3.29 7.57 -1.93
N LEU A 206 -2.45 7.45 -2.95
CA LEU A 206 -1.71 8.59 -3.51
C LEU A 206 -2.64 9.63 -4.14
N ASP A 207 -3.72 9.21 -4.82
CA ASP A 207 -4.74 10.09 -5.39
C ASP A 207 -5.44 10.92 -4.28
N MET A 208 -5.82 10.25 -3.21
CA MET A 208 -6.40 10.92 -2.05
C MET A 208 -5.45 12.00 -1.49
N ARG A 209 -4.16 11.68 -1.33
CA ARG A 209 -3.14 12.65 -0.86
C ARG A 209 -2.90 13.78 -1.85
N THR A 210 -2.87 13.48 -3.15
CA THR A 210 -2.70 14.48 -4.23
C THR A 210 -3.83 15.50 -4.20
N LYS A 211 -5.08 15.03 -4.05
CA LYS A 211 -6.26 15.90 -3.91
C LYS A 211 -6.22 16.73 -2.62
N ALA A 212 -5.89 16.12 -1.49
CA ALA A 212 -5.80 16.80 -0.21
C ALA A 212 -4.73 17.91 -0.20
N ARG A 213 -3.60 17.67 -0.87
CA ARG A 213 -2.51 18.65 -1.03
C ARG A 213 -2.75 19.66 -2.15
N LYS A 214 -3.76 19.45 -3.00
CA LYS A 214 -4.00 20.24 -4.21
C LYS A 214 -2.76 20.29 -5.13
N ALA A 215 -2.06 19.17 -5.24
CA ALA A 215 -0.82 19.06 -6.03
C ALA A 215 -1.17 18.92 -7.52
N THR A 216 -1.26 20.05 -8.22
CA THR A 216 -1.70 20.11 -9.63
C THR A 216 -0.65 19.66 -10.65
N ASN A 217 0.61 19.54 -10.23
CA ASN A 217 1.74 19.11 -11.04
C ASN A 217 2.11 17.62 -10.86
N VAL A 218 1.25 16.84 -10.17
CA VAL A 218 1.40 15.39 -10.00
C VAL A 218 0.36 14.66 -10.82
N THR A 219 0.80 13.67 -11.61
CA THR A 219 -0.05 12.78 -12.40
C THR A 219 0.22 11.34 -11.98
N LEU A 220 -0.82 10.56 -11.77
CA LEU A 220 -0.72 9.17 -11.35
C LEU A 220 -0.96 8.23 -12.53
N ARG A 221 -0.18 7.15 -12.61
CA ARG A 221 -0.38 6.12 -13.62
C ARG A 221 -0.05 4.74 -13.09
N ARG A 222 -0.94 3.79 -13.32
CA ARG A 222 -0.63 2.38 -13.11
C ARG A 222 0.22 1.87 -14.26
N VAL A 223 1.27 1.09 -13.92
CA VAL A 223 2.19 0.51 -14.91
C VAL A 223 2.37 -0.99 -14.69
N ALA A 224 3.00 -1.67 -15.64
CA ALA A 224 3.38 -3.07 -15.49
C ALA A 224 4.69 -3.19 -14.68
N SER A 225 4.90 -4.34 -14.03
CA SER A 225 6.10 -4.59 -13.22
C SER A 225 7.39 -4.68 -14.04
N ASP A 226 7.27 -4.91 -15.35
CA ASP A 226 8.38 -5.06 -16.30
C ASP A 226 8.46 -3.92 -17.32
N ASP A 227 7.54 -2.93 -17.23
CA ASP A 227 7.49 -1.81 -18.17
C ASP A 227 6.94 -0.54 -17.51
N PRO A 228 7.74 0.54 -17.37
CA PRO A 228 7.28 1.82 -16.84
C PRO A 228 6.39 2.59 -17.82
N GLN A 229 6.25 2.13 -19.07
CA GLN A 229 5.40 2.73 -20.11
C GLN A 229 5.62 4.24 -20.29
N LEU A 230 6.88 4.66 -20.24
CA LEU A 230 7.27 6.05 -20.43
C LEU A 230 7.44 6.36 -21.92
N GLU A 231 6.95 7.51 -22.34
CA GLU A 231 7.13 8.00 -23.71
C GLU A 231 8.55 8.48 -23.95
N ALA A 232 9.04 8.39 -25.19
CA ALA A 232 10.38 8.82 -25.58
C ALA A 232 10.59 10.32 -25.29
N GLY A 233 11.72 10.66 -24.66
CA GLY A 233 12.11 12.03 -24.33
C GLY A 233 11.16 12.76 -23.38
N SER A 234 10.28 12.03 -22.69
CA SER A 234 9.22 12.62 -21.87
C SER A 234 9.66 13.12 -20.50
N VAL A 235 10.82 12.67 -19.98
CA VAL A 235 11.29 12.99 -18.63
C VAL A 235 12.77 13.38 -18.60
N ASP A 236 13.11 14.25 -17.67
CA ASP A 236 14.47 14.71 -17.41
C ASP A 236 15.15 13.89 -16.31
N THR A 237 14.37 13.43 -15.33
CA THR A 237 14.84 12.54 -14.28
C THR A 237 13.86 11.36 -14.09
N ILE A 238 14.39 10.16 -13.97
CA ILE A 238 13.68 8.98 -13.48
C ILE A 238 14.20 8.70 -12.07
N LEU A 239 13.29 8.67 -11.10
CA LEU A 239 13.58 8.39 -9.70
C LEU A 239 13.01 7.01 -9.32
N MET A 240 13.82 6.18 -8.69
CA MET A 240 13.41 4.90 -8.11
C MET A 240 13.99 4.81 -6.70
N VAL A 241 13.13 4.89 -5.70
CA VAL A 241 13.53 4.75 -4.28
C VAL A 241 12.87 3.51 -3.71
N ASP A 242 13.67 2.57 -3.23
CA ASP A 242 13.20 1.30 -2.67
C ASP A 242 12.28 0.52 -3.61
N ALA A 243 12.57 0.56 -4.92
CA ALA A 243 11.71 0.01 -5.95
C ALA A 243 12.42 -0.96 -6.92
N ILE A 244 13.70 -0.74 -7.22
CA ILE A 244 14.43 -1.52 -8.24
C ILE A 244 14.63 -2.99 -7.83
N HIS A 245 14.62 -3.31 -6.53
CA HIS A 245 14.73 -4.68 -6.04
C HIS A 245 13.51 -5.56 -6.41
N TYR A 246 12.36 -4.98 -6.73
CA TYR A 246 11.20 -5.72 -7.25
C TYR A 246 11.32 -6.08 -8.74
N VAL A 247 12.22 -5.44 -9.48
CA VAL A 247 12.40 -5.67 -10.91
C VAL A 247 13.19 -6.96 -11.15
N LYS A 248 12.58 -7.94 -11.80
CA LYS A 248 13.18 -9.28 -12.05
C LYS A 248 14.33 -9.21 -13.05
N ASP A 249 14.10 -8.59 -14.22
CA ASP A 249 15.11 -8.35 -15.26
C ASP A 249 15.45 -6.87 -15.34
N ARG A 250 16.40 -6.45 -14.49
CA ARG A 250 16.81 -5.04 -14.41
C ARG A 250 17.50 -4.53 -15.66
N VAL A 251 18.17 -5.40 -16.42
CA VAL A 251 18.82 -5.02 -17.68
C VAL A 251 17.76 -4.70 -18.74
N ALA A 252 16.77 -5.58 -18.93
CA ALA A 252 15.68 -5.33 -19.86
C ALA A 252 14.86 -4.10 -19.47
N TYR A 253 14.60 -3.94 -18.16
CA TYR A 253 13.88 -2.80 -17.64
C TYR A 253 14.64 -1.47 -17.87
N ALA A 254 15.93 -1.42 -17.54
CA ALA A 254 16.76 -0.24 -17.74
C ALA A 254 16.86 0.16 -19.22
N ARG A 255 16.87 -0.81 -20.15
CA ARG A 255 16.82 -0.52 -21.60
C ARG A 255 15.53 0.22 -21.99
N LYS A 256 14.41 0.00 -21.30
CA LYS A 256 13.16 0.74 -21.52
C LYS A 256 13.19 2.15 -20.91
N LEU A 257 14.00 2.37 -19.85
CA LEU A 257 14.16 3.71 -19.25
C LEU A 257 14.94 4.65 -20.18
N ARG A 258 15.93 4.13 -20.91
CA ARG A 258 16.86 4.96 -21.69
C ARG A 258 16.17 5.86 -22.71
N PRO A 259 15.27 5.37 -23.61
CA PRO A 259 14.60 6.22 -24.59
C PRO A 259 13.64 7.23 -23.96
N ALA A 260 13.19 7.03 -22.73
CA ALA A 260 12.29 7.95 -22.05
C ALA A 260 12.98 9.24 -21.58
N LEU A 261 14.30 9.20 -21.42
CA LEU A 261 15.07 10.35 -20.97
C LEU A 261 15.23 11.39 -22.08
N ALA A 262 15.00 12.63 -21.73
CA ALA A 262 15.39 13.78 -22.55
C ALA A 262 16.93 13.91 -22.65
N PRO A 263 17.45 14.66 -23.63
CA PRO A 263 18.89 14.94 -23.68
C PRO A 263 19.42 15.50 -22.37
N GLY A 264 20.47 14.87 -21.82
CA GLY A 264 21.05 15.21 -20.51
C GLY A 264 20.26 14.70 -19.31
N GLY A 265 19.24 13.87 -19.55
CA GLY A 265 18.43 13.23 -18.49
C GLY A 265 19.22 12.17 -17.70
N ARG A 266 18.68 11.79 -16.54
CA ARG A 266 19.34 10.90 -15.59
C ARG A 266 18.37 9.88 -14.97
N VAL A 267 18.91 8.75 -14.53
CA VAL A 267 18.21 7.78 -13.68
C VAL A 267 18.82 7.83 -12.29
N VAL A 268 17.99 7.98 -11.29
CA VAL A 268 18.37 7.99 -9.87
C VAL A 268 17.86 6.73 -9.24
N ILE A 269 18.74 5.94 -8.64
CA ILE A 269 18.36 4.73 -7.90
C ILE A 269 18.89 4.81 -6.48
N ILE A 270 17.97 4.68 -5.53
CA ILE A 270 18.26 4.56 -4.10
C ILE A 270 17.61 3.24 -3.67
N ASP A 271 18.44 2.31 -3.16
CA ASP A 271 17.90 1.00 -2.74
C ASP A 271 18.76 0.39 -1.64
N TYR A 272 18.22 -0.61 -0.97
CA TYR A 272 18.82 -1.21 0.22
C TYR A 272 20.13 -1.94 -0.08
N ARG A 273 21.13 -1.72 0.78
CA ARG A 273 22.32 -2.57 0.83
C ARG A 273 21.94 -3.94 1.35
N PRO A 274 22.56 -5.04 0.88
CA PRO A 274 22.34 -6.37 1.44
C PRO A 274 22.60 -6.41 2.93
N LYS A 275 21.62 -6.92 3.69
CA LYS A 275 21.71 -7.06 5.13
C LYS A 275 20.80 -8.20 5.62
N PRO A 276 21.23 -9.01 6.60
CA PRO A 276 20.37 -10.04 7.17
C PRO A 276 19.10 -9.45 7.78
N MET A 277 17.97 -10.15 7.66
CA MET A 277 16.71 -9.72 8.27
C MET A 277 16.74 -9.66 9.80
N SER A 278 17.68 -10.38 10.44
CA SER A 278 17.94 -10.27 11.89
C SER A 278 18.51 -8.91 12.31
N GLU A 279 19.19 -8.21 11.39
CA GLU A 279 19.79 -6.90 11.63
C GLU A 279 18.91 -5.75 11.12
N ARG A 280 18.08 -6.03 10.11
CA ARG A 280 17.11 -5.09 9.55
C ARG A 280 15.81 -5.85 9.25
N PRO A 281 14.80 -5.83 10.17
CA PRO A 281 13.57 -6.60 10.02
C PRO A 281 12.57 -5.99 9.01
N TRP A 282 13.00 -5.02 8.21
CA TRP A 282 12.22 -4.34 7.17
C TRP A 282 13.06 -4.19 5.89
N GLY A 283 12.41 -3.84 4.78
CA GLY A 283 13.06 -3.78 3.46
C GLY A 283 12.92 -5.09 2.68
N PRO A 284 13.66 -5.26 1.56
CA PRO A 284 13.51 -6.42 0.70
C PRO A 284 14.01 -7.70 1.38
N PRO A 285 13.31 -8.83 1.16
CA PRO A 285 13.76 -10.12 1.66
C PRO A 285 15.08 -10.53 0.96
N PRO A 286 15.86 -11.49 1.53
CA PRO A 286 17.21 -11.82 1.06
C PRO A 286 17.32 -12.12 -0.44
N GLU A 287 16.32 -12.78 -1.01
CA GLU A 287 16.29 -13.15 -2.44
C GLU A 287 16.13 -11.95 -3.39
N GLN A 288 15.68 -10.81 -2.89
CA GLN A 288 15.56 -9.57 -3.66
C GLN A 288 16.72 -8.61 -3.42
N GLN A 289 17.56 -8.89 -2.44
CA GLN A 289 18.73 -8.06 -2.13
C GLN A 289 19.86 -8.30 -3.12
N PHE A 290 20.58 -7.24 -3.44
CA PHE A 290 21.76 -7.28 -4.29
C PHE A 290 22.75 -6.16 -3.97
N PRO A 291 24.06 -6.37 -4.14
CA PRO A 291 25.04 -5.30 -3.94
C PRO A 291 25.01 -4.29 -5.09
N LYS A 292 25.38 -3.04 -4.76
CA LYS A 292 25.45 -1.92 -5.71
C LYS A 292 26.25 -2.26 -6.98
N GLU A 293 27.36 -2.96 -6.83
CA GLU A 293 28.26 -3.34 -7.92
C GLU A 293 27.57 -4.26 -8.94
N ARG A 294 26.58 -5.05 -8.52
CA ARG A 294 25.74 -5.83 -9.43
C ARG A 294 24.82 -4.91 -10.22
N LEU A 295 24.19 -3.95 -9.58
CA LEU A 295 23.34 -2.96 -10.26
C LEU A 295 24.17 -2.14 -11.27
N ASP A 296 25.35 -1.68 -10.89
CA ASP A 296 26.24 -0.92 -11.79
C ASP A 296 26.55 -1.71 -13.08
N ARG A 297 26.84 -3.02 -12.97
CA ARG A 297 27.06 -3.88 -14.16
C ARG A 297 25.77 -4.05 -15.00
N GLU A 298 24.62 -4.21 -14.36
CA GLU A 298 23.34 -4.37 -15.05
C GLU A 298 22.95 -3.06 -15.77
N MET A 299 23.15 -1.90 -15.15
CA MET A 299 22.94 -0.58 -15.77
C MET A 299 23.92 -0.33 -16.92
N ALA A 300 25.18 -0.70 -16.76
CA ALA A 300 26.19 -0.62 -17.82
C ALA A 300 25.81 -1.51 -19.04
N ALA A 301 25.28 -2.70 -18.81
CA ALA A 301 24.79 -3.60 -19.87
C ALA A 301 23.53 -3.04 -20.58
N ALA A 302 22.80 -2.14 -19.91
CA ALA A 302 21.67 -1.43 -20.48
C ALA A 302 22.05 -0.10 -21.17
N GLY A 303 23.34 0.29 -21.17
CA GLY A 303 23.84 1.48 -21.84
C GLY A 303 23.84 2.74 -20.97
N PHE A 304 24.04 2.58 -19.67
CA PHE A 304 24.19 3.67 -18.71
C PHE A 304 25.58 3.66 -18.08
N ASP A 305 26.08 4.82 -17.72
CA ASP A 305 27.28 5.01 -16.91
C ASP A 305 26.90 5.58 -15.54
N VAL A 306 27.69 5.25 -14.51
CA VAL A 306 27.62 5.89 -13.21
C VAL A 306 28.12 7.33 -13.33
N ALA A 307 27.23 8.30 -13.13
CA ALA A 307 27.60 9.70 -13.09
C ALA A 307 28.01 10.15 -11.69
N ARG A 308 27.32 9.66 -10.67
CA ARG A 308 27.58 10.00 -9.28
C ARG A 308 27.10 8.92 -8.32
N SER A 309 27.80 8.74 -7.21
CA SER A 309 27.40 7.88 -6.10
C SER A 309 27.55 8.61 -4.79
N PHE A 310 26.66 8.30 -3.83
CA PHE A 310 26.66 8.91 -2.49
C PHE A 310 26.64 7.81 -1.44
N ASP A 311 27.26 8.04 -0.30
CA ASP A 311 27.44 7.08 0.79
C ASP A 311 26.87 7.53 2.15
N PHE A 312 26.17 8.66 2.19
CA PHE A 312 25.65 9.24 3.43
C PHE A 312 24.40 8.52 3.99
N LEU A 313 23.78 7.63 3.20
CA LEU A 313 22.65 6.84 3.65
C LEU A 313 23.12 5.60 4.43
N PRO A 314 22.60 5.37 5.65
CA PRO A 314 23.09 4.28 6.51
C PRO A 314 22.72 2.88 5.98
N GLU A 315 21.55 2.73 5.35
CA GLU A 315 21.00 1.43 4.96
C GLU A 315 20.93 1.23 3.43
N GLN A 316 21.13 2.30 2.65
CA GLN A 316 20.90 2.28 1.21
C GLN A 316 22.16 2.72 0.44
N PHE A 317 22.27 2.26 -0.79
CA PHE A 317 23.13 2.90 -1.77
C PHE A 317 22.34 3.95 -2.56
N PHE A 318 22.99 5.00 -3.00
CA PHE A 318 22.40 6.07 -3.79
C PHE A 318 23.29 6.34 -4.99
N VAL A 319 22.78 6.12 -6.20
CA VAL A 319 23.53 6.24 -7.46
C VAL A 319 22.71 7.02 -8.48
N ILE A 320 23.40 7.88 -9.22
CA ILE A 320 22.88 8.59 -10.40
C ILE A 320 23.55 7.99 -11.63
N TYR A 321 22.76 7.55 -12.59
CA TYR A 321 23.18 7.03 -13.88
C TYR A 321 22.78 7.98 -15.01
N VAL A 322 23.61 8.04 -16.06
CA VAL A 322 23.35 8.79 -17.29
C VAL A 322 23.48 7.88 -18.51
N PRO A 323 22.71 8.08 -19.56
CA PRO A 323 22.89 7.37 -20.84
C PRO A 323 24.30 7.59 -21.41
N ARG A 324 24.86 6.50 -22.02
CA ARG A 324 26.07 6.61 -22.84
C ARG A 324 25.80 7.30 -24.15
#